data_a041a474d3c93669e323d26ede10066d
#
_entry.id   a041a474d3c93669e323d26ede10066d
#
_cell.length_a   1.000
_cell.length_b   1.000
_cell.length_c   1.000
_cell.angle_alpha   90.00
_cell.angle_beta   90.00
_cell.angle_gamma   90.00
#
_symmetry.space_group_name_H-M   'P 1'
#
loop_
_entity.id
_entity.type
_entity.pdbx_description
1 polymer ?
#
loop_
_entity_poly.entity_id
_entity_poly.type
_entity_poly.pdbx_seq_one_letter_code
_entity_poly.pdbx_strand_id
1 'polypeptide(L)'
;MIITSDDYVAYLNRAAAVIRDSKDYISGLDAATGDGDHWANLNLGFEAIILAGEKLRKLPIDEVFKQIGMLMMSRVGGSSGILYGGAYLAAAKAVAGRESLDAKGLCLALSAMVEDMMSRGKAEPGFKTMIDSLYPAVEAFRLALDAGENDRTVLERVKNAAKDGAESTRQMEARKGRASYMLSKGQGYLDPGAVTMSYQLCCLCDYLTER
;
A
#
# COMPACT_ATOMS: atom_id res chain seq x y z
N MET A 1 -5.21 0.49 19.82
CA MET A 1 -6.04 1.19 18.79
C MET A 1 -7.22 0.33 18.35
N ILE A 2 -8.31 0.93 17.89
CA ILE A 2 -9.43 0.25 17.22
C ILE A 2 -9.67 0.99 15.92
N ILE A 3 -9.79 0.30 14.81
CA ILE A 3 -9.90 0.86 13.46
C ILE A 3 -11.22 0.38 12.88
N THR A 4 -12.14 1.30 12.67
CA THR A 4 -13.46 1.04 12.07
C THR A 4 -13.39 1.20 10.54
N SER A 5 -14.46 0.81 9.86
CA SER A 5 -14.62 1.07 8.42
C SER A 5 -14.59 2.56 8.09
N ASP A 6 -15.16 3.39 8.99
CA ASP A 6 -15.13 4.84 8.84
C ASP A 6 -13.70 5.39 8.88
N ASP A 7 -12.90 4.92 9.84
CA ASP A 7 -11.49 5.28 9.95
C ASP A 7 -10.69 4.86 8.72
N TYR A 8 -10.91 3.63 8.24
CA TYR A 8 -10.19 3.10 7.10
C TYR A 8 -10.51 3.87 5.82
N VAL A 9 -11.78 4.22 5.61
CA VAL A 9 -12.20 5.07 4.47
C VAL A 9 -11.66 6.50 4.62
N ALA A 10 -11.62 7.04 5.84
CA ALA A 10 -11.09 8.38 6.09
C ALA A 10 -9.58 8.47 5.76
N TYR A 11 -8.79 7.47 6.16
CA TYR A 11 -7.37 7.45 5.79
C TYR A 11 -7.18 7.30 4.27
N LEU A 12 -7.99 6.46 3.59
CA LEU A 12 -7.92 6.32 2.13
C LEU A 12 -8.20 7.63 1.40
N ASN A 13 -9.12 8.45 1.90
CA ASN A 13 -9.37 9.79 1.36
C ASN A 13 -8.13 10.69 1.50
N ARG A 14 -7.39 10.62 2.63
CA ARG A 14 -6.10 11.32 2.78
C ARG A 14 -5.05 10.81 1.79
N ALA A 15 -4.90 9.49 1.69
CA ALA A 15 -3.96 8.87 0.75
C ALA A 15 -4.25 9.27 -0.70
N ALA A 16 -5.52 9.28 -1.08
CA ALA A 16 -5.98 9.72 -2.39
C ALA A 16 -5.61 11.20 -2.66
N ALA A 17 -5.80 12.08 -1.68
CA ALA A 17 -5.41 13.48 -1.81
C ALA A 17 -3.89 13.63 -2.01
N VAL A 18 -3.08 12.97 -1.19
CA VAL A 18 -1.61 13.00 -1.30
C VAL A 18 -1.14 12.47 -2.66
N ILE A 19 -1.70 11.34 -3.13
CA ILE A 19 -1.35 10.76 -4.44
C ILE A 19 -1.75 11.70 -5.57
N ARG A 20 -2.95 12.29 -5.52
CA ARG A 20 -3.42 13.26 -6.52
C ARG A 20 -2.51 14.48 -6.59
N ASP A 21 -2.18 15.06 -5.44
CA ASP A 21 -1.38 16.28 -5.33
C ASP A 21 0.10 16.03 -5.69
N SER A 22 0.55 14.77 -5.67
CA SER A 22 1.90 14.33 -6.06
C SER A 22 2.01 13.90 -7.54
N LYS A 23 1.03 14.23 -8.39
CA LYS A 23 0.93 13.77 -9.78
C LYS A 23 2.23 13.91 -10.55
N ASP A 24 2.77 15.12 -10.63
CA ASP A 24 3.92 15.41 -11.48
C ASP A 24 5.18 14.67 -10.99
N TYR A 25 5.33 14.57 -9.67
CA TYR A 25 6.44 13.84 -9.06
C TYR A 25 6.36 12.34 -9.36
N ILE A 26 5.20 11.70 -9.11
CA ILE A 26 5.02 10.26 -9.34
C ILE A 26 5.14 9.93 -10.83
N SER A 27 4.52 10.74 -11.70
CA SER A 27 4.62 10.55 -13.16
C SER A 27 6.05 10.73 -13.65
N GLY A 28 6.82 11.67 -13.07
CA GLY A 28 8.24 11.86 -13.39
C GLY A 28 9.10 10.67 -12.98
N LEU A 29 8.85 10.06 -11.83
CA LEU A 29 9.54 8.84 -11.40
C LEU A 29 9.28 7.69 -12.37
N ASP A 30 8.02 7.50 -12.76
CA ASP A 30 7.63 6.41 -13.65
C ASP A 30 8.10 6.66 -15.08
N ALA A 31 8.05 7.88 -15.59
CA ALA A 31 8.57 8.22 -16.91
C ALA A 31 10.10 7.99 -17.03
N ALA A 32 10.83 8.12 -15.90
CA ALA A 32 12.27 7.85 -15.87
C ALA A 32 12.61 6.34 -15.90
N THR A 33 11.69 5.47 -15.52
CA THR A 33 11.95 4.02 -15.36
C THR A 33 10.88 3.12 -15.98
N GLY A 34 9.83 3.69 -16.54
CA GLY A 34 8.66 3.00 -17.08
C GLY A 34 8.01 3.72 -18.24
N ASP A 35 6.69 3.66 -18.32
CA ASP A 35 5.88 4.28 -19.38
C ASP A 35 5.06 5.49 -18.90
N GLY A 36 5.24 5.91 -17.65
CA GLY A 36 4.63 7.13 -17.09
C GLY A 36 3.15 6.99 -16.70
N ASP A 37 2.60 5.78 -16.69
CA ASP A 37 1.16 5.55 -16.47
C ASP A 37 0.80 5.20 -15.01
N HIS A 38 1.80 4.97 -14.14
CA HIS A 38 1.58 4.49 -12.76
C HIS A 38 0.66 5.41 -11.97
N TRP A 39 0.92 6.74 -11.98
CA TRP A 39 0.05 7.69 -11.28
C TRP A 39 -1.39 7.62 -11.78
N ALA A 40 -1.58 7.66 -13.11
CA ALA A 40 -2.91 7.67 -13.72
C ALA A 40 -3.72 6.42 -13.36
N ASN A 41 -3.08 5.25 -13.48
CA ASN A 41 -3.69 3.98 -13.14
C ASN A 41 -4.08 3.91 -11.65
N LEU A 42 -3.18 4.29 -10.75
CA LEU A 42 -3.43 4.25 -9.31
C LEU A 42 -4.51 5.25 -8.90
N ASN A 43 -4.50 6.46 -9.46
CA ASN A 43 -5.49 7.51 -9.19
C ASN A 43 -6.91 7.07 -9.57
N LEU A 44 -7.10 6.35 -10.69
CA LEU A 44 -8.40 5.78 -11.06
C LEU A 44 -8.95 4.82 -10.00
N GLY A 45 -8.09 4.02 -9.37
CA GLY A 45 -8.47 3.15 -8.27
C GLY A 45 -8.92 3.94 -7.05
N PHE A 46 -8.17 4.96 -6.65
CA PHE A 46 -8.53 5.82 -5.52
C PHE A 46 -9.81 6.63 -5.76
N GLU A 47 -10.01 7.16 -6.95
CA GLU A 47 -11.27 7.83 -7.31
C GLU A 47 -12.47 6.89 -7.16
N ALA A 48 -12.36 5.65 -7.60
CA ALA A 48 -13.42 4.66 -7.43
C ALA A 48 -13.70 4.35 -5.94
N ILE A 49 -12.67 4.29 -5.10
CA ILE A 49 -12.81 4.10 -3.65
C ILE A 49 -13.53 5.31 -3.03
N ILE A 50 -13.13 6.54 -3.39
CA ILE A 50 -13.76 7.77 -2.89
C ILE A 50 -15.24 7.80 -3.25
N LEU A 51 -15.60 7.49 -4.50
CA LEU A 51 -16.98 7.44 -4.96
C LEU A 51 -17.82 6.39 -4.21
N ALA A 52 -17.20 5.29 -3.80
CA ALA A 52 -17.87 4.25 -3.02
C ALA A 52 -17.87 4.53 -1.51
N GLY A 53 -17.20 5.59 -1.04
CA GLY A 53 -16.91 5.86 0.37
C GLY A 53 -18.12 5.77 1.30
N GLU A 54 -19.23 6.41 0.96
CA GLU A 54 -20.47 6.38 1.76
C GLU A 54 -21.05 4.97 1.94
N LYS A 55 -20.89 4.11 0.93
CA LYS A 55 -21.30 2.72 1.00
C LYS A 55 -20.31 1.91 1.85
N LEU A 56 -19.01 2.12 1.65
CA LEU A 56 -17.95 1.40 2.35
C LEU A 56 -18.00 1.62 3.86
N ARG A 57 -18.26 2.86 4.31
CA ARG A 57 -18.36 3.22 5.74
C ARG A 57 -19.41 2.40 6.50
N LYS A 58 -20.41 1.86 5.82
CA LYS A 58 -21.54 1.11 6.41
C LYS A 58 -21.30 -0.40 6.45
N LEU A 59 -20.19 -0.89 5.93
CA LEU A 59 -19.86 -2.30 5.87
C LEU A 59 -18.92 -2.71 7.03
N PRO A 60 -18.93 -3.98 7.44
CA PRO A 60 -17.86 -4.53 8.28
C PRO A 60 -16.51 -4.39 7.58
N ILE A 61 -15.41 -4.33 8.34
CA ILE A 61 -14.09 -4.01 7.79
C ILE A 61 -13.60 -5.05 6.77
N ASP A 62 -13.92 -6.32 6.95
CA ASP A 62 -13.59 -7.38 6.00
C ASP A 62 -14.31 -7.20 4.66
N GLU A 63 -15.59 -6.81 4.67
CA GLU A 63 -16.33 -6.47 3.44
C GLU A 63 -15.83 -5.16 2.80
N VAL A 64 -15.36 -4.18 3.60
CA VAL A 64 -14.66 -2.99 3.07
C VAL A 64 -13.45 -3.42 2.23
N PHE A 65 -12.58 -4.26 2.79
CA PHE A 65 -11.41 -4.75 2.06
C PHE A 65 -11.79 -5.50 0.79
N LYS A 66 -12.80 -6.34 0.85
CA LYS A 66 -13.30 -7.08 -0.32
C LYS A 66 -13.82 -6.16 -1.41
N GLN A 67 -14.62 -5.14 -1.06
CA GLN A 67 -15.13 -4.16 -2.03
C GLN A 67 -13.98 -3.34 -2.63
N ILE A 68 -13.00 -2.88 -1.84
CA ILE A 68 -11.82 -2.19 -2.34
C ILE A 68 -11.04 -3.09 -3.31
N GLY A 69 -10.84 -4.35 -2.97
CA GLY A 69 -10.17 -5.31 -3.84
C GLY A 69 -10.82 -5.41 -5.22
N MET A 70 -12.14 -5.52 -5.26
CA MET A 70 -12.91 -5.56 -6.52
C MET A 70 -12.82 -4.24 -7.30
N LEU A 71 -12.88 -3.09 -6.62
CA LEU A 71 -12.72 -1.78 -7.25
C LEU A 71 -11.32 -1.64 -7.87
N MET A 72 -10.26 -1.98 -7.13
CA MET A 72 -8.89 -1.92 -7.64
C MET A 72 -8.69 -2.81 -8.85
N MET A 73 -9.17 -4.06 -8.83
CA MET A 73 -9.10 -4.96 -9.99
C MET A 73 -9.83 -4.44 -11.22
N SER A 74 -10.94 -3.75 -11.03
CA SER A 74 -11.79 -3.29 -12.14
C SER A 74 -11.38 -1.93 -12.71
N ARG A 75 -10.65 -1.11 -11.95
CA ARG A 75 -10.36 0.29 -12.30
C ARG A 75 -8.89 0.58 -12.53
N VAL A 76 -8.00 -0.12 -11.85
CA VAL A 76 -6.56 0.07 -12.00
C VAL A 76 -6.04 -0.76 -13.16
N GLY A 77 -5.38 -0.12 -14.11
CA GLY A 77 -4.78 -0.79 -15.25
C GLY A 77 -3.51 -1.58 -14.90
N GLY A 78 -3.04 -2.37 -15.84
CA GLY A 78 -1.78 -3.09 -15.75
C GLY A 78 -1.71 -4.13 -14.64
N SER A 79 -0.50 -4.47 -14.23
CA SER A 79 -0.25 -5.42 -13.13
C SER A 79 -0.66 -4.86 -11.76
N SER A 80 -0.66 -3.53 -11.60
CA SER A 80 -1.00 -2.88 -10.33
C SER A 80 -2.42 -3.20 -9.88
N GLY A 81 -3.40 -3.22 -10.78
CA GLY A 81 -4.78 -3.58 -10.46
C GLY A 81 -4.91 -4.98 -9.88
N ILE A 82 -4.22 -5.95 -10.49
CA ILE A 82 -4.22 -7.34 -10.03
C ILE A 82 -3.51 -7.48 -8.68
N LEU A 83 -2.40 -6.77 -8.48
CA LEU A 83 -1.61 -6.84 -7.25
C LEU A 83 -2.35 -6.17 -6.08
N TYR A 84 -2.81 -4.94 -6.24
CA TYR A 84 -3.58 -4.25 -5.19
C TYR A 84 -4.91 -4.94 -4.91
N GLY A 85 -5.64 -5.31 -5.96
CA GLY A 85 -6.92 -5.99 -5.81
C GLY A 85 -6.80 -7.33 -5.11
N GLY A 86 -5.81 -8.15 -5.50
CA GLY A 86 -5.51 -9.43 -4.86
C GLY A 86 -5.13 -9.25 -3.39
N ALA A 87 -4.26 -8.29 -3.09
CA ALA A 87 -3.84 -7.96 -1.74
C ALA A 87 -5.03 -7.61 -0.83
N TYR A 88 -5.92 -6.74 -1.28
CA TYR A 88 -7.12 -6.39 -0.53
C TYR A 88 -8.07 -7.59 -0.34
N LEU A 89 -8.20 -8.49 -1.32
CA LEU A 89 -8.98 -9.72 -1.16
C LEU A 89 -8.33 -10.69 -0.17
N ALA A 90 -7.00 -10.76 -0.14
CA ALA A 90 -6.27 -11.56 0.85
C ALA A 90 -6.44 -10.98 2.27
N ALA A 91 -6.37 -9.66 2.42
CA ALA A 91 -6.65 -8.98 3.68
C ALA A 91 -8.08 -9.26 4.16
N ALA A 92 -9.09 -9.13 3.29
CA ALA A 92 -10.48 -9.44 3.61
C ALA A 92 -10.64 -10.86 4.16
N LYS A 93 -9.99 -11.82 3.53
CA LYS A 93 -9.99 -13.23 3.98
C LYS A 93 -9.30 -13.40 5.34
N ALA A 94 -8.18 -12.73 5.56
CA ALA A 94 -7.41 -12.84 6.80
C ALA A 94 -8.17 -12.30 8.02
N VAL A 95 -9.03 -11.30 7.81
CA VAL A 95 -9.82 -10.66 8.90
C VAL A 95 -11.32 -10.95 8.77
N ALA A 96 -11.69 -12.05 8.12
CA ALA A 96 -13.09 -12.41 7.87
C ALA A 96 -13.93 -12.41 9.16
N GLY A 97 -15.13 -11.82 9.10
CA GLY A 97 -16.07 -11.73 10.21
C GLY A 97 -15.76 -10.63 11.23
N ARG A 98 -14.77 -9.77 10.98
CA ARG A 98 -14.46 -8.65 11.88
C ARG A 98 -15.21 -7.38 11.48
N GLU A 99 -15.82 -6.74 12.47
CA GLU A 99 -16.46 -5.42 12.32
C GLU A 99 -15.42 -4.28 12.33
N SER A 100 -14.33 -4.46 13.07
CA SER A 100 -13.22 -3.51 13.22
C SER A 100 -11.90 -4.25 13.44
N LEU A 101 -10.78 -3.54 13.37
CA LEU A 101 -9.45 -4.08 13.62
C LEU A 101 -8.83 -3.45 14.87
N ASP A 102 -8.19 -4.26 15.68
CA ASP A 102 -7.15 -3.84 16.59
C ASP A 102 -5.79 -3.79 15.88
N ALA A 103 -4.73 -3.43 16.61
CA ALA A 103 -3.38 -3.39 16.03
C ALA A 103 -2.95 -4.75 15.44
N LYS A 104 -3.28 -5.86 16.11
CA LYS A 104 -2.97 -7.21 15.62
C LYS A 104 -3.75 -7.55 14.35
N GLY A 105 -5.03 -7.16 14.31
CA GLY A 105 -5.87 -7.35 13.13
C GLY A 105 -5.38 -6.55 11.91
N LEU A 106 -4.92 -5.30 12.12
CA LEU A 106 -4.31 -4.51 11.05
C LEU A 106 -3.00 -5.13 10.57
N CYS A 107 -2.13 -5.55 11.48
CA CYS A 107 -0.88 -6.24 11.14
C CYS A 107 -1.16 -7.52 10.33
N LEU A 108 -2.15 -8.31 10.73
CA LEU A 108 -2.58 -9.52 10.01
C LEU A 108 -3.07 -9.19 8.59
N ALA A 109 -3.89 -8.15 8.43
CA ALA A 109 -4.37 -7.71 7.12
C ALA A 109 -3.22 -7.28 6.20
N LEU A 110 -2.29 -6.44 6.70
CA LEU A 110 -1.13 -5.99 5.93
C LEU A 110 -0.16 -7.14 5.61
N SER A 111 0.01 -8.11 6.52
CA SER A 111 0.78 -9.34 6.26
C SER A 111 0.19 -10.14 5.10
N ALA A 112 -1.12 -10.37 5.12
CA ALA A 112 -1.80 -11.06 4.02
C ALA A 112 -1.69 -10.30 2.68
N MET A 113 -1.72 -8.95 2.73
CA MET A 113 -1.51 -8.12 1.53
C MET A 113 -0.13 -8.34 0.92
N VAL A 114 0.93 -8.25 1.72
CA VAL A 114 2.29 -8.39 1.18
C VAL A 114 2.56 -9.80 0.68
N GLU A 115 2.08 -10.82 1.38
CA GLU A 115 2.21 -12.22 0.96
C GLU A 115 1.52 -12.49 -0.39
N ASP A 116 0.30 -11.97 -0.59
CA ASP A 116 -0.42 -12.11 -1.87
C ASP A 116 0.30 -11.35 -2.99
N MET A 117 0.79 -10.12 -2.73
CA MET A 117 1.57 -9.37 -3.71
C MET A 117 2.86 -10.08 -4.11
N MET A 118 3.59 -10.66 -3.15
CA MET A 118 4.79 -11.45 -3.42
C MET A 118 4.48 -12.67 -4.26
N SER A 119 3.45 -13.42 -3.89
CA SER A 119 3.03 -14.65 -4.58
C SER A 119 2.57 -14.36 -6.02
N ARG A 120 1.67 -13.39 -6.21
CA ARG A 120 1.14 -13.03 -7.54
C ARG A 120 2.19 -12.36 -8.43
N GLY A 121 2.94 -11.44 -7.86
CA GLY A 121 3.99 -10.71 -8.57
C GLY A 121 5.23 -11.56 -8.85
N LYS A 122 5.35 -12.70 -8.18
CA LYS A 122 6.59 -13.50 -8.14
C LYS A 122 7.78 -12.59 -7.85
N ALA A 123 7.63 -11.75 -6.83
CA ALA A 123 8.58 -10.73 -6.44
C ALA A 123 8.89 -10.85 -4.95
N GLU A 124 10.08 -10.46 -4.57
CA GLU A 124 10.61 -10.52 -3.22
C GLU A 124 11.18 -9.15 -2.83
N PRO A 125 11.39 -8.87 -1.53
CA PRO A 125 12.15 -7.70 -1.11
C PRO A 125 13.51 -7.63 -1.80
N GLY A 126 13.89 -6.44 -2.25
CA GLY A 126 15.09 -6.21 -3.07
C GLY A 126 14.87 -6.28 -4.58
N PHE A 127 13.63 -6.52 -5.04
CA PHE A 127 13.31 -6.57 -6.48
C PHE A 127 12.95 -5.21 -7.09
N LYS A 128 13.00 -4.15 -6.29
CA LYS A 128 12.66 -2.78 -6.66
C LYS A 128 11.20 -2.66 -7.11
N THR A 129 10.30 -2.83 -6.14
CA THR A 129 8.84 -2.80 -6.32
C THR A 129 8.17 -2.18 -5.10
N MET A 130 6.84 -2.04 -5.12
CA MET A 130 6.03 -1.64 -3.95
C MET A 130 6.24 -2.52 -2.72
N ILE A 131 6.71 -3.76 -2.90
CA ILE A 131 7.01 -4.72 -1.81
C ILE A 131 8.16 -4.18 -0.95
N ASP A 132 9.11 -3.46 -1.53
CA ASP A 132 10.25 -2.90 -0.81
C ASP A 132 9.87 -1.80 0.20
N SER A 133 8.67 -1.23 0.08
CA SER A 133 8.08 -0.36 1.09
C SER A 133 7.17 -1.14 2.05
N LEU A 134 6.29 -2.01 1.54
CA LEU A 134 5.28 -2.69 2.34
C LEU A 134 5.88 -3.76 3.26
N TYR A 135 6.78 -4.59 2.75
CA TYR A 135 7.36 -5.70 3.52
C TYR A 135 8.10 -5.24 4.78
N PRO A 136 9.07 -4.29 4.71
CA PRO A 136 9.75 -3.83 5.92
C PRO A 136 8.81 -3.11 6.89
N ALA A 137 7.77 -2.44 6.40
CA ALA A 137 6.75 -1.84 7.24
C ALA A 137 5.95 -2.89 8.04
N VAL A 138 5.56 -4.00 7.40
CA VAL A 138 4.87 -5.11 8.05
C VAL A 138 5.77 -5.81 9.06
N GLU A 139 7.04 -6.04 8.74
CA GLU A 139 8.00 -6.62 9.67
C GLU A 139 8.24 -5.72 10.90
N ALA A 140 8.38 -4.41 10.69
CA ALA A 140 8.50 -3.44 11.78
C ALA A 140 7.24 -3.45 12.67
N PHE A 141 6.06 -3.58 12.07
CA PHE A 141 4.80 -3.68 12.80
C PHE A 141 4.78 -4.92 13.70
N ARG A 142 5.08 -6.08 13.13
CA ARG A 142 5.11 -7.35 13.85
C ARG A 142 6.09 -7.31 15.02
N LEU A 143 7.32 -6.87 14.78
CA LEU A 143 8.36 -6.79 15.80
C LEU A 143 7.98 -5.82 16.94
N ALA A 144 7.36 -4.69 16.63
CA ALA A 144 6.91 -3.73 17.64
C ALA A 144 5.76 -4.27 18.49
N LEU A 145 4.80 -5.01 17.88
CA LEU A 145 3.74 -5.69 18.61
C LEU A 145 4.29 -6.81 19.52
N ASP A 146 5.23 -7.60 19.03
CA ASP A 146 5.86 -8.68 19.79
C ASP A 146 6.66 -8.13 20.99
N ALA A 147 7.24 -6.94 20.84
CA ALA A 147 7.92 -6.20 21.91
C ALA A 147 6.96 -5.53 22.92
N GLY A 148 5.65 -5.57 22.67
CA GLY A 148 4.64 -4.95 23.53
C GLY A 148 4.66 -3.42 23.52
N GLU A 149 5.13 -2.82 22.42
CA GLU A 149 5.18 -1.37 22.29
C GLU A 149 3.78 -0.74 22.20
N ASN A 150 3.66 0.51 22.63
CA ASN A 150 2.41 1.23 22.51
C ASN A 150 2.07 1.59 21.06
N ASP A 151 0.79 1.84 20.78
CA ASP A 151 0.28 2.08 19.43
C ASP A 151 1.04 3.19 18.68
N ARG A 152 1.40 4.28 19.36
CA ARG A 152 2.11 5.39 18.75
C ARG A 152 3.50 4.98 18.27
N THR A 153 4.25 4.28 19.10
CA THR A 153 5.60 3.78 18.75
C THR A 153 5.52 2.77 17.61
N VAL A 154 4.52 1.88 17.65
CA VAL A 154 4.26 0.92 16.56
C VAL A 154 4.06 1.66 15.24
N LEU A 155 3.15 2.65 15.20
CA LEU A 155 2.84 3.41 13.99
C LEU A 155 4.05 4.21 13.47
N GLU A 156 4.87 4.80 14.37
CA GLU A 156 6.11 5.47 13.99
C GLU A 156 7.11 4.52 13.33
N ARG A 157 7.29 3.31 13.88
CA ARG A 157 8.19 2.30 13.28
C ARG A 157 7.70 1.86 11.91
N VAL A 158 6.41 1.60 11.74
CA VAL A 158 5.78 1.24 10.46
C VAL A 158 6.02 2.33 9.43
N LYS A 159 5.75 3.59 9.81
CA LYS A 159 5.93 4.75 8.94
C LYS A 159 7.38 4.93 8.49
N ASN A 160 8.33 4.82 9.41
CA ASN A 160 9.75 4.97 9.10
C ASN A 160 10.24 3.82 8.21
N ALA A 161 9.90 2.58 8.53
CA ALA A 161 10.26 1.42 7.71
C ALA A 161 9.69 1.50 6.29
N ALA A 162 8.45 2.01 6.12
CA ALA A 162 7.87 2.23 4.81
C ALA A 162 8.65 3.24 3.96
N LYS A 163 9.07 4.36 4.58
CA LYS A 163 9.87 5.41 3.91
C LYS A 163 11.26 4.94 3.55
N ASP A 164 11.94 4.32 4.51
CA ASP A 164 13.30 3.80 4.33
C ASP A 164 13.32 2.71 3.24
N GLY A 165 12.29 1.86 3.25
CA GLY A 165 12.11 0.84 2.23
C GLY A 165 11.91 1.43 0.83
N ALA A 166 11.07 2.46 0.70
CA ALA A 166 10.90 3.16 -0.57
C ALA A 166 12.22 3.83 -1.04
N GLU A 167 12.93 4.52 -0.15
CA GLU A 167 14.20 5.19 -0.50
C GLU A 167 15.29 4.17 -0.88
N SER A 168 15.32 3.00 -0.24
CA SER A 168 16.28 1.94 -0.55
C SER A 168 16.22 1.48 -2.00
N THR A 169 15.06 1.61 -2.67
CA THR A 169 14.87 1.24 -4.08
C THR A 169 15.77 2.01 -5.03
N ARG A 170 16.27 3.19 -4.63
CA ARG A 170 17.22 3.99 -5.42
C ARG A 170 18.49 3.22 -5.77
N GLN A 171 18.99 2.40 -4.86
CA GLN A 171 20.22 1.63 -5.05
C GLN A 171 19.98 0.24 -5.67
N MET A 172 18.73 -0.19 -5.78
CA MET A 172 18.37 -1.50 -6.29
C MET A 172 18.36 -1.54 -7.80
N GLU A 173 18.68 -2.70 -8.36
CA GLU A 173 18.36 -3.08 -9.74
C GLU A 173 16.97 -3.71 -9.82
N ALA A 174 16.13 -3.25 -10.73
CA ALA A 174 14.80 -3.82 -10.92
C ALA A 174 14.88 -5.24 -11.49
N ARG A 175 14.22 -6.17 -10.81
CA ARG A 175 14.04 -7.56 -11.26
C ARG A 175 12.63 -7.82 -11.77
N LYS A 176 11.72 -6.86 -11.56
CA LYS A 176 10.32 -6.88 -11.98
C LYS A 176 9.89 -5.50 -12.47
N GLY A 177 8.75 -5.46 -13.13
CA GLY A 177 8.19 -4.22 -13.67
C GLY A 177 8.94 -3.69 -14.87
N ARG A 178 8.55 -2.50 -15.33
CA ARG A 178 9.06 -1.85 -16.55
C ARG A 178 10.56 -1.55 -16.45
N ALA A 179 11.02 -1.09 -15.30
CA ALA A 179 12.43 -0.75 -15.09
C ALA A 179 13.38 -1.93 -15.33
N SER A 180 12.92 -3.18 -15.18
CA SER A 180 13.73 -4.37 -15.41
C SER A 180 14.18 -4.56 -16.89
N TYR A 181 13.48 -3.91 -17.82
CA TYR A 181 13.83 -3.93 -19.26
C TYR A 181 14.84 -2.87 -19.66
N MET A 182 15.17 -1.93 -18.78
CA MET A 182 16.19 -0.91 -19.03
C MET A 182 17.61 -1.49 -18.85
N LEU A 183 18.59 -0.95 -19.56
CA LEU A 183 19.99 -1.32 -19.38
C LEU A 183 20.49 -1.06 -17.95
N SER A 184 20.09 0.09 -17.35
CA SER A 184 20.40 0.46 -15.97
C SER A 184 19.53 -0.26 -14.95
N LYS A 185 18.50 -1.00 -15.39
CA LYS A 185 17.48 -1.59 -14.52
C LYS A 185 16.92 -0.61 -13.46
N GLY A 186 16.82 0.65 -13.86
CA GLY A 186 16.32 1.72 -13.02
C GLY A 186 17.22 2.11 -11.85
N GLN A 187 18.47 1.66 -11.79
CA GLN A 187 19.40 2.04 -10.72
C GLN A 187 19.61 3.57 -10.72
N GLY A 188 19.66 4.17 -9.52
CA GLY A 188 19.74 5.62 -9.34
C GLY A 188 18.37 6.31 -9.20
N TYR A 189 17.28 5.66 -9.61
CA TYR A 189 15.91 6.17 -9.50
C TYR A 189 15.12 5.43 -8.40
N LEU A 190 14.14 6.10 -7.80
CA LEU A 190 13.18 5.46 -6.91
C LEU A 190 12.16 4.64 -7.72
N ASP A 191 11.66 3.56 -7.13
CA ASP A 191 10.51 2.84 -7.70
C ASP A 191 9.22 3.61 -7.44
N PRO A 192 8.43 3.99 -8.45
CA PRO A 192 7.19 4.74 -8.26
C PRO A 192 6.16 3.97 -7.42
N GLY A 193 6.12 2.64 -7.54
CA GLY A 193 5.25 1.78 -6.73
C GLY A 193 5.62 1.77 -5.26
N ALA A 194 6.91 1.73 -4.94
CA ALA A 194 7.39 1.81 -3.56
C ALA A 194 7.11 3.19 -2.94
N VAL A 195 7.28 4.27 -3.70
CA VAL A 195 6.96 5.63 -3.26
C VAL A 195 5.46 5.76 -2.95
N THR A 196 4.59 5.34 -3.86
CA THR A 196 3.14 5.44 -3.64
C THR A 196 2.63 4.51 -2.53
N MET A 197 3.28 3.36 -2.32
CA MET A 197 3.01 2.49 -1.17
C MET A 197 3.41 3.17 0.13
N SER A 198 4.59 3.80 0.18
CA SER A 198 5.03 4.54 1.38
C SER A 198 4.07 5.68 1.73
N TYR A 199 3.53 6.40 0.74
CA TYR A 199 2.54 7.44 0.96
C TYR A 199 1.27 6.90 1.60
N GLN A 200 0.77 5.77 1.13
CA GLN A 200 -0.41 5.11 1.70
C GLN A 200 -0.17 4.70 3.15
N LEU A 201 0.96 4.05 3.44
CA LEU A 201 1.31 3.64 4.81
C LEU A 201 1.55 4.83 5.74
N CYS A 202 2.21 5.88 5.26
CA CYS A 202 2.38 7.12 6.03
C CYS A 202 1.02 7.77 6.37
N CYS A 203 0.12 7.88 5.38
CA CYS A 203 -1.22 8.43 5.60
C CYS A 203 -2.02 7.60 6.62
N LEU A 204 -1.89 6.27 6.58
CA LEU A 204 -2.53 5.37 7.55
C LEU A 204 -1.99 5.63 8.96
N CYS A 205 -0.66 5.64 9.12
CA CYS A 205 -0.03 5.85 10.41
C CYS A 205 -0.34 7.24 10.99
N ASP A 206 -0.25 8.28 10.16
CA ASP A 206 -0.54 9.66 10.58
C ASP A 206 -2.00 9.82 10.99
N TYR A 207 -2.94 9.28 10.20
CA TYR A 207 -4.36 9.29 10.54
C TYR A 207 -4.63 8.63 11.90
N LEU A 208 -4.05 7.43 12.12
CA LEU A 208 -4.25 6.68 13.37
C LEU A 208 -3.55 7.30 14.58
N THR A 209 -2.51 8.09 14.38
CA THR A 209 -1.79 8.81 15.44
C THR A 209 -2.50 10.08 15.89
N GLU A 210 -3.21 10.74 14.98
CA GLU A 210 -3.90 12.02 15.20
C GLU A 210 -5.30 11.86 15.84
N ARG A 211 -5.82 10.67 15.94
CA ARG A 211 -7.16 10.31 16.42
C ARG A 211 -7.33 10.29 17.93
#